data_6f3d894329447124d7cb588af758eed4
#
_entry.id   6f3d894329447124d7cb588af758eed4
#
_cell.length_a   1.000
_cell.length_b   1.000
_cell.length_c   1.000
_cell.angle_alpha   90.00
_cell.angle_beta   90.00
_cell.angle_gamma   90.00
#
_symmetry.space_group_name_H-M   'P 1'
#
loop_
_entity.id
_entity.type
_entity.pdbx_description
1 polymer ?
#
loop_
_entity_poly.entity_id
_entity_poly.type
_entity_poly.pdbx_seq_one_letter_code
_entity_poly.pdbx_strand_id
1 'polypeptide(L)'
;MRQPYVSHETGQWCAFPNFNEIRKYTGVNKAKNFEIFKDILADNHMSDQAHLFMMASGKLQALCYKYEIEKTLRTPDYAGFQLLSLNDYSGQGTALVGVLDVFFEEKGYINSAEWRRFCSPTVPLMRTDKFVYNNKEILKADIEIAHFGAEALKQAEIVYTLKDEYGKVYAQGTLATQDIPVGNLNRTGSLEFPLTDIQEAKKLNLEIRIMGTEAVNDWNFWVYPAQVTIAEGKVYTTDTLDSKALE
;
A
#
# COMPACT_ATOMS: atom_id res chain seq x y z
N MET A 1 10.14 25.72 -5.18
CA MET A 1 8.92 26.45 -5.64
C MET A 1 8.76 27.67 -4.76
N ARG A 2 8.38 28.82 -5.27
CA ARG A 2 8.26 30.04 -4.44
C ARG A 2 6.87 30.23 -3.81
N GLN A 3 5.91 29.40 -4.19
CA GLN A 3 4.55 29.41 -3.65
C GLN A 3 4.19 28.02 -3.16
N PRO A 4 3.45 27.89 -2.05
CA PRO A 4 3.00 26.62 -1.54
C PRO A 4 2.05 25.95 -2.55
N TYR A 5 2.26 24.65 -2.77
CA TYR A 5 1.41 23.83 -3.62
C TYR A 5 0.62 22.83 -2.77
N VAL A 6 -0.68 22.78 -2.99
CA VAL A 6 -1.58 21.79 -2.36
C VAL A 6 -2.20 20.94 -3.47
N SER A 7 -2.07 19.62 -3.36
CA SER A 7 -2.76 18.69 -4.26
C SER A 7 -4.25 18.71 -3.97
N HIS A 8 -5.07 18.79 -5.01
CA HIS A 8 -6.52 18.75 -4.93
C HIS A 8 -7.04 17.43 -5.50
N GLU A 9 -8.09 16.88 -4.90
CA GLU A 9 -8.72 15.62 -5.32
C GLU A 9 -7.73 14.43 -5.42
N THR A 10 -6.82 14.33 -4.45
CA THR A 10 -5.88 13.22 -4.36
C THR A 10 -6.64 11.91 -4.13
N GLY A 11 -6.25 10.85 -4.83
CA GLY A 11 -6.75 9.50 -4.58
C GLY A 11 -8.09 9.20 -5.26
N GLN A 12 -8.14 9.24 -6.58
CA GLN A 12 -9.32 8.86 -7.38
C GLN A 12 -9.28 7.37 -7.79
N TRP A 13 -8.78 6.50 -6.94
CA TRP A 13 -8.71 5.05 -7.16
C TRP A 13 -10.01 4.40 -6.68
N CYS A 14 -10.70 3.68 -7.57
CA CYS A 14 -11.97 3.04 -7.23
C CYS A 14 -11.77 1.61 -6.72
N ALA A 15 -12.51 1.25 -5.66
CA ALA A 15 -12.68 -0.14 -5.24
C ALA A 15 -13.90 -0.77 -5.92
N PHE A 16 -13.96 -2.11 -5.96
CA PHE A 16 -15.14 -2.83 -6.41
C PHE A 16 -16.30 -2.66 -5.42
N PRO A 17 -17.57 -2.59 -5.90
CA PRO A 17 -18.72 -2.34 -5.04
C PRO A 17 -18.90 -3.36 -3.93
N ASN A 18 -19.27 -2.90 -2.74
CA ASN A 18 -19.75 -3.74 -1.66
C ASN A 18 -21.28 -3.93 -1.78
N PHE A 19 -21.73 -5.04 -2.34
CA PHE A 19 -23.15 -5.30 -2.54
C PHE A 19 -23.97 -5.40 -1.24
N ASN A 20 -23.32 -5.57 -0.07
CA ASN A 20 -24.02 -5.50 1.22
C ASN A 20 -24.56 -4.11 1.53
N GLU A 21 -24.07 -3.07 0.86
CA GLU A 21 -24.58 -1.70 1.01
C GLU A 21 -25.97 -1.51 0.41
N ILE A 22 -26.37 -2.32 -0.59
CA ILE A 22 -27.66 -2.19 -1.29
C ILE A 22 -28.82 -2.12 -0.29
N ARG A 23 -28.80 -2.96 0.75
CA ARG A 23 -29.83 -3.01 1.78
C ARG A 23 -29.93 -1.76 2.66
N LYS A 24 -28.87 -0.94 2.71
CA LYS A 24 -28.82 0.30 3.50
C LYS A 24 -29.56 1.46 2.82
N TYR A 25 -29.79 1.37 1.51
CA TYR A 25 -30.47 2.39 0.74
C TYR A 25 -31.99 2.26 0.89
N THR A 26 -32.52 2.67 2.05
CA THR A 26 -33.94 2.54 2.40
C THR A 26 -34.81 3.71 1.92
N GLY A 27 -34.18 4.83 1.52
CA GLY A 27 -34.84 6.05 1.07
C GLY A 27 -35.27 6.03 -0.40
N VAL A 28 -35.47 7.22 -0.96
CA VAL A 28 -35.87 7.43 -2.36
C VAL A 28 -34.75 7.01 -3.31
N ASN A 29 -33.50 7.36 -2.99
CA ASN A 29 -32.34 6.95 -3.78
C ASN A 29 -32.05 5.48 -3.56
N LYS A 30 -31.95 4.72 -4.64
CA LYS A 30 -31.61 3.30 -4.65
C LYS A 30 -30.19 3.12 -5.17
N ALA A 31 -29.51 2.06 -4.73
CA ALA A 31 -28.18 1.70 -5.20
C ALA A 31 -28.22 1.02 -6.57
N LYS A 32 -28.81 1.67 -7.59
CA LYS A 32 -29.05 1.10 -8.91
C LYS A 32 -27.76 0.70 -9.63
N ASN A 33 -26.69 1.46 -9.48
CA ASN A 33 -25.38 1.13 -9.98
C ASN A 33 -24.86 -0.20 -9.38
N PHE A 34 -25.04 -0.42 -8.07
CA PHE A 34 -24.60 -1.67 -7.41
C PHE A 34 -25.47 -2.86 -7.85
N GLU A 35 -26.78 -2.64 -8.04
CA GLU A 35 -27.68 -3.66 -8.56
C GLU A 35 -27.24 -4.10 -9.97
N ILE A 36 -26.91 -3.15 -10.86
CA ILE A 36 -26.40 -3.43 -12.21
C ILE A 36 -25.08 -4.20 -12.16
N PHE A 37 -24.12 -3.78 -11.34
CA PHE A 37 -22.85 -4.51 -11.20
C PHE A 37 -23.07 -5.93 -10.67
N LYS A 38 -24.00 -6.09 -9.73
CA LYS A 38 -24.37 -7.41 -9.19
C LYS A 38 -24.97 -8.31 -10.26
N ASP A 39 -25.85 -7.78 -11.10
CA ASP A 39 -26.47 -8.53 -12.21
C ASP A 39 -25.43 -8.92 -13.25
N ILE A 40 -24.53 -8.00 -13.64
CA ILE A 40 -23.43 -8.29 -14.56
C ILE A 40 -22.52 -9.40 -14.01
N LEU A 41 -22.24 -9.39 -12.71
CA LEU A 41 -21.41 -10.41 -12.08
C LEU A 41 -22.10 -11.80 -12.09
N ALA A 42 -23.43 -11.80 -11.90
CA ALA A 42 -24.24 -13.00 -11.97
C ALA A 42 -24.29 -13.59 -13.40
N ASP A 43 -24.48 -12.74 -14.40
CA ASP A 43 -24.48 -13.14 -15.81
C ASP A 43 -23.14 -13.76 -16.25
N ASN A 44 -22.04 -13.33 -15.62
CA ASN A 44 -20.70 -13.88 -15.85
C ASN A 44 -20.35 -15.06 -14.90
N HIS A 45 -21.29 -15.58 -14.15
CA HIS A 45 -21.09 -16.71 -13.20
C HIS A 45 -20.01 -16.48 -12.15
N MET A 46 -19.83 -15.22 -11.68
CA MET A 46 -18.78 -14.79 -10.74
C MET A 46 -19.33 -14.21 -9.44
N SER A 47 -20.60 -14.43 -9.12
CA SER A 47 -21.27 -13.83 -7.94
C SER A 47 -20.61 -14.17 -6.60
N ASP A 48 -20.02 -15.35 -6.49
CA ASP A 48 -19.30 -15.84 -5.32
C ASP A 48 -17.96 -15.12 -5.11
N GLN A 49 -17.42 -14.46 -6.14
CA GLN A 49 -16.16 -13.73 -6.10
C GLN A 49 -16.30 -12.24 -5.73
N ALA A 50 -17.53 -11.73 -5.57
CA ALA A 50 -17.79 -10.31 -5.32
C ALA A 50 -16.99 -9.76 -4.13
N HIS A 51 -16.98 -10.48 -3.01
CA HIS A 51 -16.22 -10.07 -1.83
C HIS A 51 -14.70 -10.07 -2.08
N LEU A 52 -14.19 -11.06 -2.79
CA LEU A 52 -12.76 -11.14 -3.15
C LEU A 52 -12.36 -9.95 -4.04
N PHE A 53 -13.18 -9.58 -5.02
CA PHE A 53 -12.93 -8.42 -5.87
C PHE A 53 -12.91 -7.12 -5.08
N MET A 54 -13.86 -6.95 -4.14
CA MET A 54 -13.87 -5.79 -3.26
C MET A 54 -12.62 -5.71 -2.40
N MET A 55 -12.23 -6.82 -1.76
CA MET A 55 -11.04 -6.85 -0.90
C MET A 55 -9.74 -6.63 -1.68
N ALA A 56 -9.61 -7.22 -2.86
CA ALA A 56 -8.41 -7.08 -3.68
C ALA A 56 -8.26 -5.66 -4.24
N SER A 57 -9.33 -5.12 -4.85
CA SER A 57 -9.32 -3.75 -5.39
C SER A 57 -9.21 -2.70 -4.29
N GLY A 58 -9.85 -2.92 -3.14
CA GLY A 58 -9.75 -2.03 -1.99
C GLY A 58 -8.35 -1.99 -1.36
N LYS A 59 -7.67 -3.14 -1.25
CA LYS A 59 -6.27 -3.16 -0.83
C LYS A 59 -5.36 -2.44 -1.81
N LEU A 60 -5.60 -2.59 -3.11
CA LEU A 60 -4.87 -1.82 -4.12
C LEU A 60 -5.15 -0.32 -4.00
N GLN A 61 -6.41 0.09 -3.82
CA GLN A 61 -6.80 1.47 -3.55
C GLN A 61 -6.02 2.04 -2.36
N ALA A 62 -5.97 1.33 -1.24
CA ALA A 62 -5.25 1.74 -0.04
C ALA A 62 -3.74 1.91 -0.29
N LEU A 63 -3.12 1.02 -1.07
CA LEU A 63 -1.72 1.14 -1.47
C LEU A 63 -1.48 2.34 -2.37
N CYS A 64 -2.40 2.65 -3.29
CA CYS A 64 -2.33 3.83 -4.14
C CYS A 64 -2.42 5.13 -3.31
N TYR A 65 -3.35 5.20 -2.35
CA TYR A 65 -3.42 6.30 -1.39
C TYR A 65 -2.12 6.47 -0.60
N LYS A 66 -1.60 5.36 -0.06
CA LYS A 66 -0.32 5.36 0.66
C LYS A 66 0.80 5.93 -0.21
N TYR A 67 0.93 5.45 -1.44
CA TYR A 67 1.96 5.91 -2.37
C TYR A 67 1.86 7.41 -2.69
N GLU A 68 0.66 7.90 -2.98
CA GLU A 68 0.43 9.32 -3.30
C GLU A 68 0.69 10.23 -2.11
N ILE A 69 0.18 9.87 -0.92
CA ILE A 69 0.39 10.64 0.32
C ILE A 69 1.86 10.67 0.69
N GLU A 70 2.55 9.53 0.69
CA GLU A 70 3.98 9.47 0.99
C GLU A 70 4.80 10.28 -0.03
N LYS A 71 4.44 10.23 -1.33
CA LYS A 71 5.09 11.03 -2.36
C LYS A 71 4.92 12.52 -2.10
N THR A 72 3.72 12.96 -1.71
CA THR A 72 3.45 14.34 -1.29
C THR A 72 4.36 14.74 -0.12
N LEU A 73 4.40 13.93 0.93
CA LEU A 73 5.20 14.19 2.13
C LEU A 73 6.72 14.22 1.85
N ARG A 74 7.19 13.52 0.82
CA ARG A 74 8.62 13.53 0.38
C ARG A 74 8.96 14.65 -0.59
N THR A 75 7.99 15.43 -1.03
CA THR A 75 8.23 16.48 -2.05
C THR A 75 8.60 17.79 -1.37
N PRO A 76 9.76 18.41 -1.73
CA PRO A 76 10.14 19.71 -1.20
C PRO A 76 9.10 20.79 -1.54
N ASP A 77 8.86 21.70 -0.59
CA ASP A 77 7.95 22.86 -0.75
C ASP A 77 6.49 22.47 -1.05
N TYR A 78 6.11 21.21 -0.82
CA TYR A 78 4.75 20.76 -0.94
C TYR A 78 3.98 21.09 0.34
N ALA A 79 2.91 21.87 0.22
CA ALA A 79 2.20 22.42 1.38
C ALA A 79 1.14 21.46 1.95
N GLY A 80 0.69 20.47 1.17
CA GLY A 80 -0.30 19.51 1.63
C GLY A 80 -1.12 18.88 0.52
N PHE A 81 -2.12 18.11 0.90
CA PHE A 81 -3.04 17.44 -0.02
C PHE A 81 -4.47 17.45 0.54
N GLN A 82 -5.42 17.37 -0.36
CA GLN A 82 -6.83 17.16 -0.05
C GLN A 82 -7.29 15.89 -0.75
N LEU A 83 -7.85 14.95 -0.01
CA LEU A 83 -8.47 13.77 -0.59
C LEU A 83 -9.71 14.18 -1.39
N LEU A 84 -10.02 13.48 -2.48
CA LEU A 84 -11.28 13.66 -3.18
C LEU A 84 -12.44 13.40 -2.21
N SER A 85 -12.38 12.24 -1.52
CA SER A 85 -13.32 11.92 -0.45
C SER A 85 -12.75 10.84 0.47
N LEU A 86 -13.06 10.91 1.77
CA LEU A 86 -12.76 9.83 2.71
C LEU A 86 -13.78 8.69 2.58
N ASN A 87 -15.01 9.03 2.20
CA ASN A 87 -16.12 8.09 1.95
C ASN A 87 -16.49 8.08 0.47
N ASP A 88 -17.18 7.05 0.05
CA ASP A 88 -17.75 6.96 -1.30
C ASP A 88 -18.78 8.07 -1.54
N TYR A 89 -18.95 8.44 -2.79
CA TYR A 89 -19.90 9.42 -3.22
C TYR A 89 -21.07 8.77 -3.99
N SER A 90 -22.24 8.76 -3.39
CA SER A 90 -23.43 8.11 -3.96
C SER A 90 -23.98 8.79 -5.22
N GLY A 91 -23.66 10.06 -5.45
CA GLY A 91 -24.20 10.86 -6.57
C GLY A 91 -23.56 10.53 -7.92
N GLN A 92 -22.37 9.92 -7.94
CA GLN A 92 -21.64 9.59 -9.18
C GLN A 92 -21.67 8.10 -9.53
N GLY A 93 -22.56 7.33 -8.95
CA GLY A 93 -22.78 5.94 -9.34
C GLY A 93 -21.59 4.99 -9.12
N THR A 94 -20.45 5.25 -9.72
CA THR A 94 -19.24 4.43 -9.66
C THR A 94 -18.06 5.10 -8.96
N ALA A 95 -18.25 6.25 -8.34
CA ALA A 95 -17.18 6.95 -7.62
C ALA A 95 -16.92 6.31 -6.24
N LEU A 96 -16.43 5.08 -6.25
CA LEU A 96 -16.11 4.28 -5.06
C LEU A 96 -14.67 4.55 -4.62
N VAL A 97 -14.33 5.83 -4.49
CA VAL A 97 -12.99 6.32 -4.19
C VAL A 97 -12.68 6.40 -2.69
N GLY A 98 -13.72 6.34 -1.85
CA GLY A 98 -13.57 6.36 -0.40
C GLY A 98 -13.04 5.04 0.16
N VAL A 99 -12.32 5.12 1.27
CA VAL A 99 -11.99 3.95 2.10
C VAL A 99 -13.13 3.57 3.03
N LEU A 100 -14.09 4.49 3.21
CA LEU A 100 -15.37 4.27 3.87
C LEU A 100 -16.48 4.21 2.81
N ASP A 101 -17.59 3.55 3.15
CA ASP A 101 -18.79 3.57 2.32
C ASP A 101 -19.54 4.92 2.42
N VAL A 102 -20.62 5.09 1.68
CA VAL A 102 -21.43 6.34 1.71
C VAL A 102 -22.08 6.61 3.05
N PHE A 103 -22.14 5.64 3.94
CA PHE A 103 -22.68 5.73 5.30
C PHE A 103 -21.58 5.92 6.36
N PHE A 104 -20.33 6.18 5.94
CA PHE A 104 -19.16 6.31 6.79
C PHE A 104 -18.79 5.04 7.57
N GLU A 105 -19.15 3.88 7.06
CA GLU A 105 -18.77 2.59 7.62
C GLU A 105 -17.53 2.02 6.91
N GLU A 106 -16.71 1.27 7.64
CA GLU A 106 -15.53 0.61 7.11
C GLU A 106 -15.91 -0.47 6.08
N LYS A 107 -15.20 -0.50 4.96
CA LYS A 107 -15.35 -1.55 3.93
C LYS A 107 -14.57 -2.82 4.25
N GLY A 108 -13.69 -2.80 5.26
CA GLY A 108 -12.99 -3.95 5.81
C GLY A 108 -11.62 -4.28 5.19
N TYR A 109 -11.16 -3.58 4.16
CA TYR A 109 -9.85 -3.83 3.54
C TYR A 109 -8.71 -2.96 4.08
N ILE A 110 -9.02 -1.91 4.83
CA ILE A 110 -8.08 -1.08 5.60
C ILE A 110 -8.78 -0.58 6.86
N ASN A 111 -8.05 -0.44 7.94
CA ASN A 111 -8.53 0.11 9.20
C ASN A 111 -7.82 1.43 9.54
N SER A 112 -8.28 2.11 10.58
CA SER A 112 -7.75 3.42 11.00
C SER A 112 -6.28 3.37 11.43
N ALA A 113 -5.82 2.28 12.04
CA ALA A 113 -4.43 2.13 12.46
C ALA A 113 -3.49 1.97 11.26
N GLU A 114 -3.90 1.20 10.24
CA GLU A 114 -3.16 1.08 8.97
C GLU A 114 -3.14 2.40 8.20
N TRP A 115 -4.27 3.12 8.15
CA TRP A 115 -4.36 4.42 7.49
C TRP A 115 -3.43 5.45 8.12
N ARG A 116 -3.37 5.49 9.45
CA ARG A 116 -2.52 6.42 10.21
C ARG A 116 -1.02 6.19 10.00
N ARG A 117 -0.60 5.03 9.50
CA ARG A 117 0.82 4.77 9.21
C ARG A 117 1.41 5.75 8.20
N PHE A 118 0.60 6.18 7.22
CA PHE A 118 1.02 7.10 6.16
C PHE A 118 0.24 8.42 6.12
N CYS A 119 -0.82 8.56 6.91
CA CYS A 119 -1.67 9.75 6.97
C CYS A 119 -1.83 10.19 8.43
N SER A 120 -0.78 10.78 8.98
CA SER A 120 -0.71 11.29 10.36
C SER A 120 0.26 12.46 10.44
N PRO A 121 0.30 13.22 11.57
CA PRO A 121 1.21 14.35 11.72
C PRO A 121 2.69 13.97 11.67
N THR A 122 3.04 12.72 11.99
CA THR A 122 4.43 12.24 11.95
C THR A 122 4.47 10.91 11.21
N VAL A 123 5.16 10.89 10.07
CA VAL A 123 5.20 9.74 9.17
C VAL A 123 6.64 9.39 8.83
N PRO A 124 7.11 8.20 9.21
CA PRO A 124 8.32 7.63 8.63
C PRO A 124 8.12 7.37 7.13
N LEU A 125 9.11 7.73 6.32
CA LEU A 125 9.08 7.65 4.86
C LEU A 125 10.31 6.91 4.36
N MET A 126 10.17 6.25 3.23
CA MET A 126 11.24 5.51 2.59
C MET A 126 11.40 5.90 1.13
N ARG A 127 12.67 5.95 0.68
CA ARG A 127 13.02 6.00 -0.74
C ARG A 127 13.75 4.71 -1.11
N THR A 128 13.30 4.07 -2.15
CA THR A 128 13.91 2.87 -2.72
C THR A 128 13.72 2.87 -4.23
N ASP A 129 14.60 2.19 -4.95
CA ASP A 129 14.53 2.12 -6.41
C ASP A 129 13.45 1.15 -6.89
N LYS A 130 13.19 0.10 -6.11
CA LYS A 130 12.25 -0.96 -6.49
C LYS A 130 11.74 -1.74 -5.27
N PHE A 131 10.72 -2.56 -5.48
CA PHE A 131 10.12 -3.42 -4.45
C PHE A 131 10.30 -4.91 -4.75
N VAL A 132 10.81 -5.27 -5.93
CA VAL A 132 11.05 -6.65 -6.33
C VAL A 132 12.54 -6.84 -6.58
N TYR A 133 13.12 -7.82 -5.91
CA TYR A 133 14.54 -8.14 -5.93
C TYR A 133 14.78 -9.60 -6.25
N ASN A 134 15.98 -9.92 -6.71
CA ASN A 134 16.50 -11.28 -6.62
C ASN A 134 17.51 -11.40 -5.46
N ASN A 135 17.79 -12.62 -5.04
CA ASN A 135 18.62 -12.86 -3.86
C ASN A 135 20.14 -12.58 -4.04
N LYS A 136 20.59 -12.15 -5.22
CA LYS A 136 21.95 -11.68 -5.45
C LYS A 136 22.10 -10.17 -5.30
N GLU A 137 20.99 -9.49 -5.08
CA GLU A 137 20.94 -8.03 -4.95
C GLU A 137 21.00 -7.59 -3.49
N ILE A 138 21.18 -6.29 -3.31
CA ILE A 138 21.12 -5.62 -2.01
C ILE A 138 19.88 -4.74 -2.03
N LEU A 139 18.98 -4.93 -1.05
CA LEU A 139 17.87 -4.03 -0.80
C LEU A 139 18.41 -2.75 -0.16
N LYS A 140 18.16 -1.61 -0.78
CA LYS A 140 18.55 -0.29 -0.28
C LYS A 140 17.33 0.54 0.04
N ALA A 141 17.36 1.21 1.20
CA ALA A 141 16.27 2.05 1.67
C ALA A 141 16.84 3.29 2.39
N ASP A 142 16.58 4.47 1.84
CA ASP A 142 16.86 5.75 2.50
C ASP A 142 15.63 6.15 3.31
N ILE A 143 15.84 6.44 4.61
CA ILE A 143 14.77 6.75 5.54
C ILE A 143 14.76 8.23 5.88
N GLU A 144 13.59 8.81 5.81
CA GLU A 144 13.34 10.20 6.22
C GLU A 144 12.04 10.29 7.03
N ILE A 145 11.87 11.34 7.80
CA ILE A 145 10.68 11.59 8.61
C ILE A 145 10.01 12.88 8.13
N ALA A 146 8.72 12.81 7.82
CA ALA A 146 7.88 13.99 7.73
C ALA A 146 7.22 14.22 9.10
N HIS A 147 7.42 15.39 9.69
CA HIS A 147 6.92 15.72 11.01
C HIS A 147 6.23 17.08 11.00
N PHE A 148 4.93 17.08 11.14
CA PHE A 148 4.07 18.28 11.17
C PHE A 148 3.32 18.38 12.50
N GLY A 149 3.94 17.90 13.59
CA GLY A 149 3.47 18.13 14.96
C GLY A 149 3.73 19.56 15.42
N ALA A 150 3.25 19.90 16.61
CA ALA A 150 3.34 21.25 17.15
C ALA A 150 4.80 21.70 17.46
N GLU A 151 5.64 20.75 17.88
CA GLU A 151 7.03 21.00 18.28
C GLU A 151 7.95 19.91 17.71
N ALA A 152 9.24 20.24 17.56
CA ALA A 152 10.25 19.28 17.15
C ALA A 152 10.34 18.10 18.13
N LEU A 153 10.51 16.88 17.59
CA LEU A 153 10.82 15.71 18.40
C LEU A 153 12.29 15.78 18.83
N LYS A 154 12.52 15.69 20.15
CA LYS A 154 13.87 15.73 20.73
C LYS A 154 14.40 14.33 20.96
N GLN A 155 15.67 14.09 20.55
CA GLN A 155 16.35 12.82 20.74
C GLN A 155 15.47 11.62 20.32
N ALA A 156 14.77 11.76 19.19
CA ALA A 156 13.91 10.71 18.64
C ALA A 156 14.76 9.49 18.27
N GLU A 157 14.47 8.36 18.88
CA GLU A 157 15.09 7.07 18.53
C GLU A 157 14.29 6.41 17.39
N ILE A 158 14.96 6.24 16.23
CA ILE A 158 14.36 5.64 15.05
C ILE A 158 14.89 4.22 14.91
N VAL A 159 13.99 3.24 14.99
CA VAL A 159 14.32 1.82 14.90
C VAL A 159 13.73 1.20 13.65
N TYR A 160 14.36 0.11 13.19
CA TYR A 160 13.88 -0.66 12.06
C TYR A 160 13.81 -2.16 12.37
N THR A 161 12.90 -2.83 11.66
CA THR A 161 12.80 -4.29 11.66
C THR A 161 12.48 -4.76 10.24
N LEU A 162 13.30 -5.68 9.71
CA LEU A 162 13.05 -6.40 8.47
C LEU A 162 12.68 -7.85 8.81
N LYS A 163 11.46 -8.26 8.47
CA LYS A 163 10.92 -9.59 8.78
C LYS A 163 10.16 -10.17 7.58
N ASP A 164 9.98 -11.49 7.56
CA ASP A 164 9.09 -12.13 6.60
C ASP A 164 7.64 -12.20 7.11
N GLU A 165 6.75 -12.72 6.27
CA GLU A 165 5.33 -12.89 6.57
C GLU A 165 5.03 -13.87 7.70
N TYR A 166 6.02 -14.71 8.07
CA TYR A 166 5.93 -15.66 9.20
C TYR A 166 6.51 -15.08 10.49
N GLY A 167 7.01 -13.82 10.46
CA GLY A 167 7.59 -13.14 11.61
C GLY A 167 9.08 -13.43 11.86
N LYS A 168 9.75 -14.18 10.98
CA LYS A 168 11.21 -14.37 11.07
C LYS A 168 11.90 -13.03 10.78
N VAL A 169 12.70 -12.57 11.75
CA VAL A 169 13.48 -11.34 11.64
C VAL A 169 14.78 -11.62 10.89
N TYR A 170 15.06 -10.85 9.85
CA TYR A 170 16.28 -10.86 9.06
C TYR A 170 17.26 -9.78 9.51
N ALA A 171 16.72 -8.62 9.91
CA ALA A 171 17.54 -7.53 10.46
C ALA A 171 16.68 -6.65 11.37
N GLN A 172 17.28 -6.11 12.40
CA GLN A 172 16.67 -5.11 13.28
C GLN A 172 17.74 -4.27 13.95
N GLY A 173 17.41 -3.06 14.33
CA GLY A 173 18.35 -2.18 15.04
C GLY A 173 17.85 -0.75 15.15
N THR A 174 18.70 0.10 15.72
CA THR A 174 18.49 1.55 15.76
C THR A 174 19.19 2.15 14.54
N LEU A 175 18.41 2.87 13.72
CA LEU A 175 18.93 3.58 12.55
C LEU A 175 19.59 4.89 12.99
N ALA A 176 18.91 5.66 13.85
CA ALA A 176 19.39 6.95 14.33
C ALA A 176 18.75 7.33 15.66
N THR A 177 19.43 8.18 16.42
CA THR A 177 18.86 8.96 17.52
C THR A 177 19.21 10.41 17.26
N GLN A 178 18.21 11.23 16.96
CA GLN A 178 18.42 12.63 16.57
C GLN A 178 17.20 13.50 16.82
N ASP A 179 17.38 14.80 16.79
CA ASP A 179 16.27 15.76 16.76
C ASP A 179 15.59 15.74 15.40
N ILE A 180 14.26 15.71 15.37
CA ILE A 180 13.44 15.81 14.16
C ILE A 180 12.70 17.14 14.18
N PRO A 181 13.14 18.13 13.41
CA PRO A 181 12.44 19.41 13.32
C PRO A 181 11.08 19.27 12.63
N VAL A 182 10.22 20.26 12.84
CA VAL A 182 8.94 20.37 12.12
C VAL A 182 9.22 20.58 10.63
N GLY A 183 8.55 19.82 9.79
CA GLY A 183 8.68 19.85 8.34
C GLY A 183 8.94 18.46 7.75
N ASN A 184 9.24 18.44 6.46
CA ASN A 184 9.58 17.21 5.74
C ASN A 184 11.10 17.14 5.45
N LEU A 185 11.52 16.08 4.74
CA LEU A 185 12.91 15.83 4.34
C LEU A 185 13.90 15.69 5.50
N ASN A 186 13.43 15.33 6.68
CA ASN A 186 14.30 15.02 7.82
C ASN A 186 14.95 13.65 7.58
N ARG A 187 16.11 13.64 6.94
CA ARG A 187 16.86 12.40 6.65
C ARG A 187 17.41 11.80 7.94
N THR A 188 17.24 10.49 8.11
CA THR A 188 17.64 9.77 9.31
C THR A 188 18.72 8.72 9.06
N GLY A 189 18.90 8.30 7.81
CA GLY A 189 19.96 7.37 7.40
C GLY A 189 19.53 6.47 6.25
N SER A 190 20.43 5.55 5.92
CA SER A 190 20.25 4.56 4.86
C SER A 190 20.43 3.17 5.42
N LEU A 191 19.65 2.22 4.91
CA LEU A 191 19.69 0.82 5.23
C LEU A 191 20.10 0.03 3.99
N GLU A 192 20.97 -0.96 4.17
CA GLU A 192 21.37 -1.91 3.13
C GLU A 192 21.26 -3.33 3.67
N PHE A 193 20.50 -4.17 2.97
CA PHE A 193 20.28 -5.57 3.35
C PHE A 193 20.70 -6.49 2.22
N PRO A 194 21.84 -7.23 2.34
CA PRO A 194 22.16 -8.32 1.45
C PRO A 194 21.06 -9.39 1.49
N LEU A 195 20.63 -9.87 0.34
CA LEU A 195 19.50 -10.81 0.24
C LEU A 195 19.96 -12.27 -0.01
N THR A 196 21.26 -12.54 0.11
CA THR A 196 21.88 -13.84 -0.22
C THR A 196 21.34 -15.02 0.60
N ASP A 197 20.83 -14.76 1.79
CA ASP A 197 20.31 -15.82 2.69
C ASP A 197 18.88 -16.25 2.33
N ILE A 198 18.25 -15.58 1.35
CA ILE A 198 16.90 -15.88 0.89
C ILE A 198 16.97 -16.83 -0.30
N GLN A 199 16.69 -18.10 -0.07
CA GLN A 199 16.82 -19.16 -1.07
C GLN A 199 15.49 -19.51 -1.76
N GLU A 200 14.36 -19.01 -1.25
CA GLU A 200 13.02 -19.24 -1.76
C GLU A 200 12.32 -17.91 -2.02
N ALA A 201 11.28 -17.92 -2.86
CA ALA A 201 10.43 -16.75 -3.06
C ALA A 201 9.83 -16.30 -1.72
N LYS A 202 10.05 -15.04 -1.34
CA LYS A 202 9.69 -14.55 -0.02
C LYS A 202 9.21 -13.11 -0.06
N LYS A 203 8.17 -12.83 0.70
CA LYS A 203 7.73 -11.48 1.00
C LYS A 203 8.38 -11.02 2.29
N LEU A 204 9.07 -9.90 2.24
CA LEU A 204 9.65 -9.21 3.38
C LEU A 204 8.85 -7.94 3.69
N ASN A 205 8.84 -7.55 4.96
CA ASN A 205 8.28 -6.30 5.42
C ASN A 205 9.34 -5.52 6.19
N LEU A 206 9.65 -4.30 5.75
CA LEU A 206 10.49 -3.35 6.46
C LEU A 206 9.58 -2.39 7.23
N GLU A 207 9.64 -2.42 8.55
CA GLU A 207 8.95 -1.50 9.45
C GLU A 207 9.95 -0.49 10.02
N ILE A 208 9.58 0.79 10.04
CA ILE A 208 10.29 1.90 10.68
C ILE A 208 9.39 2.48 11.76
N ARG A 209 9.93 2.66 12.95
CA ARG A 209 9.20 3.17 14.11
C ARG A 209 10.00 4.27 14.82
N ILE A 210 9.31 5.28 15.34
CA ILE A 210 9.88 6.27 16.26
C ILE A 210 9.46 5.87 17.67
N MET A 211 10.44 5.48 18.49
CA MET A 211 10.19 4.98 19.84
C MET A 211 9.52 6.04 20.71
N GLY A 212 8.65 5.60 21.61
CA GLY A 212 7.89 6.51 22.49
C GLY A 212 6.78 7.30 21.82
N THR A 213 6.50 7.03 20.53
CA THR A 213 5.41 7.66 19.76
C THR A 213 4.54 6.60 19.08
N GLU A 214 3.42 7.03 18.49
CA GLU A 214 2.59 6.16 17.61
C GLU A 214 3.09 6.13 16.16
N ALA A 215 4.14 6.88 15.82
CA ALA A 215 4.64 6.98 14.45
C ALA A 215 5.34 5.68 14.02
N VAL A 216 4.71 4.99 13.11
CA VAL A 216 5.20 3.74 12.50
C VAL A 216 4.74 3.68 11.05
N ASN A 217 5.60 3.20 10.16
CA ASN A 217 5.24 2.91 8.78
C ASN A 217 5.99 1.68 8.28
N ASP A 218 5.51 1.04 7.22
CA ASP A 218 6.09 -0.19 6.70
C ASP A 218 5.91 -0.35 5.20
N TRP A 219 6.78 -1.15 4.59
CA TRP A 219 6.76 -1.44 3.15
C TRP A 219 7.09 -2.90 2.90
N ASN A 220 6.39 -3.48 1.92
CA ASN A 220 6.61 -4.86 1.50
C ASN A 220 7.58 -4.92 0.32
N PHE A 221 8.45 -5.94 0.36
CA PHE A 221 9.38 -6.29 -0.70
C PHE A 221 9.21 -7.75 -1.08
N TRP A 222 9.44 -8.08 -2.33
CA TRP A 222 9.39 -9.46 -2.82
C TRP A 222 10.76 -9.85 -3.32
N VAL A 223 11.29 -10.93 -2.78
CA VAL A 223 12.62 -11.47 -3.12
C VAL A 223 12.44 -12.83 -3.75
N TYR A 224 13.07 -13.03 -4.89
CA TYR A 224 13.03 -14.28 -5.63
C TYR A 224 14.46 -14.85 -5.79
N PRO A 225 14.63 -16.19 -5.86
CA PRO A 225 15.90 -16.77 -6.24
C PRO A 225 16.34 -16.26 -7.61
N ALA A 226 17.62 -15.90 -7.74
CA ALA A 226 18.18 -15.46 -9.03
C ALA A 226 18.27 -16.59 -10.05
N GLN A 227 18.28 -17.83 -9.57
CA GLN A 227 18.26 -19.04 -10.38
C GLN A 227 17.14 -19.94 -9.89
N VAL A 228 16.28 -20.33 -10.81
CA VAL A 228 15.22 -21.31 -10.55
C VAL A 228 15.62 -22.59 -11.27
N THR A 229 15.80 -23.67 -10.53
CA THR A 229 15.95 -24.99 -11.12
C THR A 229 14.59 -25.43 -11.65
N ILE A 230 14.45 -25.47 -12.95
CA ILE A 230 13.26 -26.03 -13.59
C ILE A 230 13.41 -27.55 -13.44
N ALA A 231 12.50 -28.18 -12.69
CA ALA A 231 12.44 -29.63 -12.65
C ALA A 231 12.17 -30.13 -14.08
N GLU A 232 13.01 -31.06 -14.54
CA GLU A 232 12.73 -31.76 -15.78
C GLU A 232 11.42 -32.53 -15.60
N GLY A 233 10.33 -31.94 -16.08
CA GLY A 233 9.00 -32.52 -16.08
C GLY A 233 8.61 -33.00 -17.45
N LYS A 234 7.56 -33.78 -17.53
CA LYS A 234 6.95 -34.24 -18.81
C LYS A 234 6.20 -33.08 -19.52
N VAL A 235 6.82 -31.91 -19.58
CA VAL A 235 6.28 -30.78 -20.36
C VAL A 235 7.01 -30.72 -21.65
N TYR A 236 6.28 -31.00 -22.73
CA TYR A 236 6.80 -30.84 -24.09
C TYR A 236 6.70 -29.36 -24.45
N THR A 237 7.80 -28.77 -24.88
CA THR A 237 7.82 -27.45 -25.49
C THR A 237 7.83 -27.62 -27.01
N THR A 238 6.98 -26.89 -27.74
CA THR A 238 6.95 -26.89 -29.20
C THR A 238 6.89 -25.45 -29.67
N ASP A 239 7.58 -25.19 -30.78
CA ASP A 239 7.53 -23.92 -31.50
C ASP A 239 6.44 -23.90 -32.55
N THR A 240 5.77 -25.04 -32.80
CA THR A 240 4.70 -25.20 -33.79
C THR A 240 3.49 -25.88 -33.17
N LEU A 241 2.28 -25.37 -33.48
CA LEU A 241 1.00 -26.00 -33.16
C LEU A 241 0.63 -26.96 -34.31
N ASP A 242 1.28 -28.11 -34.37
CA ASP A 242 0.96 -29.19 -35.30
C ASP A 242 0.27 -30.37 -34.58
N SER A 243 -0.21 -31.35 -35.31
CA SER A 243 -0.93 -32.51 -34.79
C SER A 243 -0.09 -33.29 -33.75
N LYS A 244 1.24 -33.31 -33.93
CA LYS A 244 2.16 -34.02 -33.05
C LYS A 244 2.39 -33.29 -31.70
N ALA A 245 2.17 -31.97 -31.69
CA ALA A 245 2.25 -31.16 -30.46
C ALA A 245 0.97 -31.25 -29.62
N LEU A 246 -0.11 -31.77 -30.19
CA LEU A 246 -1.42 -31.91 -29.56
C LEU A 246 -1.69 -33.33 -29.04
N GLU A 247 -0.85 -34.30 -29.34
CA GLU A 247 -0.85 -35.68 -28.82
C GLU A 247 0.03 -35.76 -27.54
#